data_9f591753e31674a785ac5f355e3c17b0
#
_entry.id   9f591753e31674a785ac5f355e3c17b0
#
_cell.length_a   1.000
_cell.length_b   1.000
_cell.length_c   1.000
_cell.angle_alpha   90.00
_cell.angle_beta   90.00
_cell.angle_gamma   90.00
#
_symmetry.space_group_name_H-M   'P 1'
#
loop_
_entity.id
_entity.type
_entity.pdbx_description
1 polymer ?
#
loop_
_entity_poly.entity_id
_entity_poly.type
_entity_poly.pdbx_seq_one_letter_code
_entity_poly.pdbx_strand_id
1 'polypeptide(L)'
;MTHPGILFMRALSHLPLGAVRGLGTLLGRLLFVLARSRRRVALINLRLAYPQWSEAERVALARRNFVYFAQAFLDRSWLWHADPDRVRQRLRITGAVDDLTREGAVVMFAPHFYGMDAGGSAVMQQIDRPACTIYSTQPNPALDEWMQAGRQRFGDATLLSRTEGVKPIVRALREGKMLYLLPDMDLGPTEAVFVPFYGVPTATVPSLSRFAKLGHARVVPVVTRLTDFGYEVKVHPAWPDYPSADATADAALMNQRLQGYIDEMPEQYYWVHKRFKTRPPGEASFY
;
A
#
# COMPACT_ATOMS: atom_id res chain seq x y z
N MET A 1 -2.45 17.10 24.80
CA MET A 1 -3.24 18.05 23.97
C MET A 1 -3.63 17.34 22.67
N THR A 2 -4.89 17.31 22.32
CA THR A 2 -5.34 16.57 21.11
C THR A 2 -4.99 17.38 19.87
N HIS A 3 -4.23 16.82 18.94
CA HIS A 3 -3.81 17.49 17.71
C HIS A 3 -5.03 17.93 16.88
N PRO A 4 -5.10 19.20 16.40
CA PRO A 4 -6.28 19.73 15.69
C PRO A 4 -6.72 18.91 14.49
N GLY A 5 -5.76 18.35 13.73
CA GLY A 5 -6.03 17.47 12.61
C GLY A 5 -6.75 16.18 13.02
N ILE A 6 -6.45 15.62 14.20
CA ILE A 6 -7.12 14.42 14.72
C ILE A 6 -8.55 14.74 15.12
N LEU A 7 -8.79 15.91 15.75
CA LEU A 7 -10.16 16.38 16.07
C LEU A 7 -10.97 16.56 14.79
N PHE A 8 -10.38 17.15 13.76
CA PHE A 8 -11.01 17.27 12.44
C PHE A 8 -11.38 15.90 11.85
N MET A 9 -10.46 14.91 11.88
CA MET A 9 -10.74 13.57 11.39
C MET A 9 -11.85 12.88 12.20
N ARG A 10 -11.89 13.09 13.52
CA ARG A 10 -13.00 12.59 14.36
C ARG A 10 -14.33 13.23 13.97
N ALA A 11 -14.37 14.54 13.75
CA ALA A 11 -15.58 15.23 13.30
C ALA A 11 -16.06 14.70 11.92
N LEU A 12 -15.14 14.51 10.98
CA LEU A 12 -15.44 13.94 9.65
C LEU A 12 -16.04 12.52 9.74
N SER A 13 -15.69 11.72 10.75
CA SER A 13 -16.20 10.35 10.87
C SER A 13 -17.72 10.27 11.02
N HIS A 14 -18.38 11.33 11.46
CA HIS A 14 -19.82 11.43 11.59
C HIS A 14 -20.54 11.71 10.26
N LEU A 15 -19.82 12.18 9.24
CA LEU A 15 -20.41 12.50 7.94
C LEU A 15 -20.72 11.23 7.11
N PRO A 16 -21.70 11.32 6.19
CA PRO A 16 -21.90 10.29 5.17
C PRO A 16 -20.67 10.14 4.28
N LEU A 17 -20.42 8.92 3.77
CA LEU A 17 -19.27 8.62 2.91
C LEU A 17 -19.17 9.57 1.71
N GLY A 18 -20.30 9.84 1.05
CA GLY A 18 -20.33 10.74 -0.11
C GLY A 18 -19.86 12.16 0.22
N ALA A 19 -20.20 12.67 1.42
CA ALA A 19 -19.72 13.98 1.87
C ALA A 19 -18.21 13.99 2.12
N VAL A 20 -17.68 12.97 2.83
CA VAL A 20 -16.23 12.83 3.06
C VAL A 20 -15.46 12.75 1.73
N ARG A 21 -15.97 11.99 0.77
CA ARG A 21 -15.34 11.84 -0.55
C ARG A 21 -15.52 13.05 -1.46
N GLY A 22 -16.62 13.78 -1.31
CA GLY A 22 -16.79 15.09 -1.95
C GLY A 22 -15.73 16.08 -1.49
N LEU A 23 -15.49 16.16 -0.19
CA LEU A 23 -14.39 16.95 0.39
C LEU A 23 -13.03 16.45 -0.09
N GLY A 24 -12.83 15.12 -0.15
CA GLY A 24 -11.61 14.51 -0.70
C GLY A 24 -11.39 14.88 -2.17
N THR A 25 -12.46 14.92 -2.97
CA THR A 25 -12.37 15.34 -4.37
C THR A 25 -11.92 16.80 -4.50
N LEU A 26 -12.52 17.69 -3.71
CA LEU A 26 -12.12 19.10 -3.69
C LEU A 26 -10.66 19.26 -3.26
N LEU A 27 -10.29 18.61 -2.16
CA LEU A 27 -8.91 18.62 -1.64
C LEU A 27 -7.92 18.07 -2.67
N GLY A 28 -8.25 16.94 -3.33
CA GLY A 28 -7.38 16.33 -4.34
C GLY A 28 -7.15 17.23 -5.55
N ARG A 29 -8.21 17.92 -6.03
CA ARG A 29 -8.09 18.91 -7.11
C ARG A 29 -7.21 20.09 -6.69
N LEU A 30 -7.36 20.58 -5.47
CA LEU A 30 -6.53 21.65 -4.91
C LEU A 30 -5.08 21.22 -4.78
N LEU A 31 -4.82 20.03 -4.23
CA LEU A 31 -3.48 19.46 -4.10
C LEU A 31 -2.80 19.26 -5.46
N PHE A 32 -3.54 18.87 -6.49
CA PHE A 32 -2.98 18.76 -7.84
C PHE A 32 -2.41 20.09 -8.35
N VAL A 33 -3.04 21.22 -8.00
CA VAL A 33 -2.57 22.57 -8.37
C VAL A 33 -1.41 23.01 -7.49
N LEU A 34 -1.55 22.88 -6.17
CA LEU A 34 -0.63 23.44 -5.17
C LEU A 34 0.61 22.58 -4.94
N ALA A 35 0.50 21.25 -4.90
CA ALA A 35 1.61 20.36 -4.62
C ALA A 35 2.47 20.08 -5.86
N ARG A 36 3.05 21.14 -6.44
CA ARG A 36 3.80 21.11 -7.71
C ARG A 36 4.89 20.05 -7.75
N SER A 37 5.64 19.88 -6.66
CA SER A 37 6.71 18.87 -6.56
C SER A 37 6.16 17.45 -6.69
N ARG A 38 5.07 17.11 -5.97
CA ARG A 38 4.46 15.79 -6.02
C ARG A 38 3.80 15.51 -7.37
N ARG A 39 3.16 16.55 -7.96
CA ARG A 39 2.62 16.47 -9.33
C ARG A 39 3.72 16.18 -10.36
N ARG A 40 4.87 16.88 -10.27
CA ARG A 40 6.02 16.59 -11.15
C ARG A 40 6.49 15.15 -11.02
N VAL A 41 6.62 14.63 -9.80
CA VAL A 41 6.98 13.22 -9.56
C VAL A 41 5.97 12.26 -10.20
N ALA A 42 4.68 12.48 -9.98
CA ALA A 42 3.64 11.63 -10.57
C ALA A 42 3.69 11.63 -12.10
N LEU A 43 3.84 12.81 -12.73
CA LEU A 43 3.93 12.92 -14.19
C LEU A 43 5.19 12.27 -14.76
N ILE A 44 6.35 12.36 -14.08
CA ILE A 44 7.57 11.65 -14.48
C ILE A 44 7.33 10.14 -14.43
N ASN A 45 6.79 9.63 -13.32
CA ASN A 45 6.49 8.21 -13.18
C ASN A 45 5.53 7.71 -14.28
N LEU A 46 4.48 8.48 -14.57
CA LEU A 46 3.52 8.13 -15.61
C LEU A 46 4.10 8.18 -17.03
N ARG A 47 5.05 9.08 -17.31
CA ARG A 47 5.76 9.09 -18.59
C ARG A 47 6.65 7.86 -18.77
N LEU A 48 7.24 7.38 -17.68
CA LEU A 48 8.08 6.18 -17.69
C LEU A 48 7.23 4.91 -17.80
N ALA A 49 6.10 4.85 -17.08
CA ALA A 49 5.22 3.69 -17.07
C ALA A 49 4.37 3.57 -18.34
N TYR A 50 3.90 4.68 -18.89
CA TYR A 50 2.98 4.73 -20.04
C TYR A 50 3.53 5.67 -21.14
N PRO A 51 4.70 5.35 -21.75
CA PRO A 51 5.30 6.19 -22.79
C PRO A 51 4.40 6.37 -24.01
N GLN A 52 3.55 5.38 -24.31
CA GLN A 52 2.63 5.38 -25.45
C GLN A 52 1.41 6.30 -25.26
N TRP A 53 1.11 6.75 -24.02
CA TRP A 53 0.00 7.65 -23.77
C TRP A 53 0.36 9.10 -24.12
N SER A 54 -0.64 9.88 -24.51
CA SER A 54 -0.48 11.34 -24.70
C SER A 54 -0.23 12.03 -23.35
N GLU A 55 0.33 13.23 -23.41
CA GLU A 55 0.51 14.03 -22.18
C GLU A 55 -0.82 14.39 -21.53
N ALA A 56 -1.89 14.59 -22.34
CA ALA A 56 -3.23 14.88 -21.86
C ALA A 56 -3.80 13.70 -21.02
N GLU A 57 -3.61 12.46 -21.49
CA GLU A 57 -4.03 11.25 -20.76
C GLU A 57 -3.28 11.09 -19.44
N ARG A 58 -1.95 11.29 -19.45
CA ARG A 58 -1.13 11.25 -18.22
C ARG A 58 -1.54 12.32 -17.22
N VAL A 59 -1.81 13.55 -17.68
CA VAL A 59 -2.28 14.64 -16.81
C VAL A 59 -3.67 14.33 -16.26
N ALA A 60 -4.57 13.78 -17.07
CA ALA A 60 -5.90 13.36 -16.62
C ALA A 60 -5.81 12.26 -15.56
N LEU A 61 -4.95 11.25 -15.77
CA LEU A 61 -4.69 10.22 -14.77
C LEU A 61 -4.11 10.82 -13.49
N ALA A 62 -3.09 11.67 -13.58
CA ALA A 62 -2.49 12.32 -12.42
C ALA A 62 -3.51 13.13 -11.61
N ARG A 63 -4.45 13.81 -12.26
CA ARG A 63 -5.55 14.53 -11.57
C ARG A 63 -6.44 13.57 -10.78
N ARG A 64 -6.86 12.45 -11.39
CA ARG A 64 -7.64 11.42 -10.69
C ARG A 64 -6.83 10.82 -9.53
N ASN A 65 -5.54 10.55 -9.74
CA ASN A 65 -4.63 10.02 -8.73
C ASN A 65 -4.59 10.90 -7.46
N PHE A 66 -4.50 12.22 -7.60
CA PHE A 66 -4.56 13.15 -6.47
C PHE A 66 -5.93 13.15 -5.77
N VAL A 67 -7.01 12.95 -6.52
CA VAL A 67 -8.35 12.82 -5.93
C VAL A 67 -8.44 11.56 -5.09
N TYR A 68 -8.03 10.40 -5.60
CA TYR A 68 -8.02 9.13 -4.85
C TYR A 68 -7.11 9.19 -3.63
N PHE A 69 -5.94 9.82 -3.74
CA PHE A 69 -5.07 10.09 -2.60
C PHE A 69 -5.80 10.83 -1.48
N ALA A 70 -6.45 11.95 -1.82
CA ALA A 70 -7.12 12.78 -0.84
C ALA A 70 -8.37 12.09 -0.25
N GLN A 71 -9.13 11.36 -1.07
CA GLN A 71 -10.27 10.56 -0.61
C GLN A 71 -9.81 9.48 0.38
N ALA A 72 -8.81 8.68 0.04
CA ALA A 72 -8.28 7.64 0.92
C ALA A 72 -7.67 8.22 2.20
N PHE A 73 -7.05 9.40 2.11
CA PHE A 73 -6.55 10.10 3.30
C PHE A 73 -7.69 10.50 4.24
N LEU A 74 -8.76 11.12 3.73
CA LEU A 74 -9.91 11.53 4.54
C LEU A 74 -10.76 10.33 5.01
N ASP A 75 -10.79 9.24 4.27
CA ASP A 75 -11.50 8.01 4.64
C ASP A 75 -10.95 7.39 5.94
N ARG A 76 -9.69 7.69 6.34
CA ARG A 76 -9.18 7.31 7.67
C ARG A 76 -10.04 7.89 8.81
N SER A 77 -10.82 8.95 8.57
CA SER A 77 -11.76 9.49 9.53
C SER A 77 -12.76 8.44 9.99
N TRP A 78 -13.51 7.85 9.07
CA TRP A 78 -14.48 6.81 9.40
C TRP A 78 -13.82 5.45 9.66
N LEU A 79 -12.77 5.11 8.94
CA LEU A 79 -12.04 3.86 9.10
C LEU A 79 -11.50 3.69 10.52
N TRP A 80 -11.00 4.77 11.12
CA TRP A 80 -10.35 4.74 12.42
C TRP A 80 -11.21 5.28 13.58
N HIS A 81 -12.36 5.93 13.31
CA HIS A 81 -13.18 6.54 14.37
C HIS A 81 -14.66 6.16 14.32
N ALA A 82 -15.21 5.69 13.19
CA ALA A 82 -16.61 5.30 13.13
C ALA A 82 -16.86 3.97 13.87
N ASP A 83 -18.13 3.65 14.13
CA ASP A 83 -18.55 2.38 14.70
C ASP A 83 -18.00 1.18 13.89
N PRO A 84 -17.52 0.10 14.54
CA PRO A 84 -16.94 -1.07 13.85
C PRO A 84 -17.87 -1.71 12.82
N ASP A 85 -19.18 -1.80 13.07
CA ASP A 85 -20.11 -2.38 12.12
C ASP A 85 -20.30 -1.49 10.88
N ARG A 86 -20.31 -0.18 11.08
CA ARG A 86 -20.31 0.79 9.98
C ARG A 86 -19.05 0.69 9.13
N VAL A 87 -17.88 0.46 9.74
CA VAL A 87 -16.65 0.20 9.02
C VAL A 87 -16.76 -1.10 8.24
N ARG A 88 -17.22 -2.19 8.88
CA ARG A 88 -17.36 -3.52 8.26
C ARG A 88 -18.25 -3.49 7.01
N GLN A 89 -19.36 -2.74 7.04
CA GLN A 89 -20.27 -2.60 5.90
C GLN A 89 -19.62 -1.96 4.67
N ARG A 90 -18.51 -1.24 4.84
CA ARG A 90 -17.77 -0.53 3.79
C ARG A 90 -16.51 -1.24 3.33
N LEU A 91 -16.22 -2.40 3.91
CA LEU A 91 -15.04 -3.21 3.58
C LEU A 91 -15.50 -4.59 3.10
N ARG A 92 -15.20 -4.93 1.86
CA ARG A 92 -15.52 -6.25 1.28
C ARG A 92 -14.23 -6.98 0.96
N ILE A 93 -14.10 -8.21 1.44
CA ILE A 93 -13.03 -9.12 1.03
C ILE A 93 -13.60 -10.09 0.01
N THR A 94 -12.91 -10.29 -1.09
CA THR A 94 -13.32 -11.15 -2.22
C THR A 94 -12.14 -12.00 -2.70
N GLY A 95 -12.44 -13.02 -3.52
CA GLY A 95 -11.42 -13.84 -4.17
C GLY A 95 -10.98 -15.05 -3.36
N ALA A 96 -9.69 -15.39 -3.42
CA ALA A 96 -9.10 -16.60 -2.83
C ALA A 96 -8.85 -16.48 -1.32
N VAL A 97 -9.90 -16.19 -0.54
CA VAL A 97 -9.79 -15.94 0.91
C VAL A 97 -9.21 -17.14 1.66
N ASP A 98 -9.46 -18.34 1.20
CA ASP A 98 -8.91 -19.58 1.79
C ASP A 98 -7.36 -19.58 1.81
N ASP A 99 -6.73 -18.87 0.89
CA ASP A 99 -5.27 -18.71 0.88
C ASP A 99 -4.75 -17.87 2.06
N LEU A 100 -5.59 -17.05 2.69
CA LEU A 100 -5.27 -16.36 3.93
C LEU A 100 -5.62 -17.18 5.18
N THR A 101 -6.69 -17.99 5.15
CA THR A 101 -7.24 -18.67 6.33
C THR A 101 -6.66 -20.05 6.57
N ARG A 102 -6.26 -20.78 5.52
CA ARG A 102 -5.65 -22.12 5.67
C ARG A 102 -4.34 -22.04 6.47
N GLU A 103 -3.99 -23.13 7.14
CA GLU A 103 -2.78 -23.26 7.94
C GLU A 103 -1.50 -22.89 7.19
N GLY A 104 -0.46 -22.53 7.96
CA GLY A 104 0.87 -22.14 7.48
C GLY A 104 1.08 -20.64 7.41
N ALA A 105 2.35 -20.24 7.34
CA ALA A 105 2.74 -18.84 7.30
C ALA A 105 2.32 -18.17 5.98
N VAL A 106 1.95 -16.88 6.06
CA VAL A 106 1.51 -16.07 4.92
C VAL A 106 2.24 -14.74 4.90
N VAL A 107 2.81 -14.39 3.76
CA VAL A 107 3.19 -13.01 3.44
C VAL A 107 2.16 -12.46 2.46
N MET A 108 1.38 -11.50 2.90
CA MET A 108 0.47 -10.76 2.03
C MET A 108 1.27 -9.74 1.21
N PHE A 109 1.25 -9.88 -0.10
CA PHE A 109 1.76 -8.85 -1.00
C PHE A 109 0.68 -7.79 -1.17
N ALA A 110 0.83 -6.67 -0.45
CA ALA A 110 -0.11 -5.56 -0.40
C ALA A 110 0.53 -4.28 -0.97
N PRO A 111 0.51 -4.06 -2.29
CA PRO A 111 1.15 -2.90 -2.91
C PRO A 111 0.58 -1.57 -2.42
N HIS A 112 1.36 -0.48 -2.58
CA HIS A 112 0.98 0.87 -2.17
C HIS A 112 -0.14 1.46 -3.06
N PHE A 113 -1.30 0.79 -3.10
CA PHE A 113 -2.54 1.45 -3.50
C PHE A 113 -3.06 2.33 -2.36
N TYR A 114 -3.77 3.39 -2.69
CA TYR A 114 -4.27 4.33 -1.66
C TYR A 114 -5.17 3.68 -0.61
N GLY A 115 -5.81 2.55 -0.95
CA GLY A 115 -6.63 1.77 -0.04
C GLY A 115 -5.88 0.91 0.99
N MET A 116 -4.55 0.96 1.08
CA MET A 116 -3.75 0.06 1.92
C MET A 116 -4.18 -0.01 3.40
N ASP A 117 -4.52 1.13 4.02
CA ASP A 117 -4.98 1.14 5.42
C ASP A 117 -6.38 0.50 5.56
N ALA A 118 -7.25 0.68 4.56
CA ALA A 118 -8.55 0.00 4.52
C ALA A 118 -8.38 -1.51 4.29
N GLY A 119 -7.42 -1.92 3.44
CA GLY A 119 -7.06 -3.32 3.23
C GLY A 119 -6.60 -4.00 4.52
N GLY A 120 -5.67 -3.38 5.24
CA GLY A 120 -5.21 -3.86 6.54
C GLY A 120 -6.36 -3.97 7.55
N SER A 121 -7.20 -2.94 7.65
CA SER A 121 -8.37 -2.94 8.55
C SER A 121 -9.39 -4.03 8.19
N ALA A 122 -9.63 -4.27 6.89
CA ALA A 122 -10.55 -5.33 6.44
C ALA A 122 -10.03 -6.71 6.82
N VAL A 123 -8.74 -6.99 6.57
CA VAL A 123 -8.11 -8.25 6.96
C VAL A 123 -8.21 -8.45 8.46
N MET A 124 -7.83 -7.45 9.26
CA MET A 124 -7.86 -7.57 10.73
C MET A 124 -9.26 -7.67 11.33
N GLN A 125 -10.28 -7.16 10.65
CA GLN A 125 -11.67 -7.21 11.11
C GLN A 125 -12.40 -8.49 10.71
N GLN A 126 -12.00 -9.12 9.59
CA GLN A 126 -12.81 -10.18 8.95
C GLN A 126 -12.07 -11.52 8.83
N ILE A 127 -10.75 -11.54 9.01
CA ILE A 127 -9.94 -12.77 9.03
C ILE A 127 -9.49 -13.03 10.47
N ASP A 128 -9.92 -14.16 11.02
CA ASP A 128 -9.58 -14.56 12.39
C ASP A 128 -8.16 -15.18 12.45
N ARG A 129 -7.16 -14.32 12.17
CA ARG A 129 -5.74 -14.67 12.30
C ARG A 129 -4.93 -13.44 12.71
N PRO A 130 -3.95 -13.60 13.62
CA PRO A 130 -3.05 -12.51 13.97
C PRO A 130 -2.20 -12.09 12.77
N ALA A 131 -1.96 -10.78 12.66
CA ALA A 131 -1.11 -10.25 11.60
C ALA A 131 -0.09 -9.23 12.14
N CYS A 132 0.96 -9.03 11.37
CA CYS A 132 1.93 -7.97 11.61
C CYS A 132 2.19 -7.17 10.33
N THR A 133 2.68 -5.95 10.49
CA THR A 133 3.18 -5.13 9.38
C THR A 133 4.40 -4.36 9.80
N ILE A 134 5.21 -3.94 8.82
CA ILE A 134 6.41 -3.13 9.07
C ILE A 134 5.99 -1.66 9.09
N TYR A 135 6.38 -0.97 10.14
CA TYR A 135 6.00 0.41 10.39
C TYR A 135 7.22 1.33 10.47
N SER A 136 7.10 2.51 9.89
CA SER A 136 8.07 3.59 10.03
C SER A 136 7.47 4.71 10.87
N THR A 137 8.10 5.04 12.00
CA THR A 137 7.69 6.10 12.91
C THR A 137 7.53 7.44 12.20
N GLN A 138 6.46 8.15 12.51
CA GLN A 138 6.20 9.46 11.95
C GLN A 138 6.90 10.56 12.75
N PRO A 139 7.35 11.66 12.11
CA PRO A 139 8.06 12.74 12.81
C PRO A 139 7.22 13.45 13.89
N ASN A 140 5.90 13.52 13.72
CA ASN A 140 5.01 14.11 14.71
C ASN A 140 4.45 13.02 15.64
N PRO A 141 4.76 13.03 16.95
CA PRO A 141 4.36 11.97 17.88
C PRO A 141 2.84 11.77 17.97
N ALA A 142 2.05 12.84 17.95
CA ALA A 142 0.59 12.73 18.04
C ALA A 142 -0.01 12.08 16.79
N LEU A 143 0.53 12.38 15.60
CA LEU A 143 0.12 11.73 14.36
C LEU A 143 0.61 10.28 14.29
N ASP A 144 1.78 10.01 14.85
CA ASP A 144 2.34 8.66 14.94
C ASP A 144 1.45 7.76 15.79
N GLU A 145 1.12 8.20 17.00
CA GLU A 145 0.20 7.50 17.91
C GLU A 145 -1.18 7.28 17.28
N TRP A 146 -1.71 8.29 16.61
CA TRP A 146 -3.00 8.20 15.92
C TRP A 146 -2.98 7.17 14.78
N MET A 147 -1.90 7.11 13.99
CA MET A 147 -1.75 6.13 12.92
C MET A 147 -1.58 4.71 13.47
N GLN A 148 -0.79 4.54 14.52
CA GLN A 148 -0.62 3.25 15.18
C GLN A 148 -1.93 2.75 15.77
N ALA A 149 -2.63 3.57 16.53
CA ALA A 149 -3.94 3.24 17.10
C ALA A 149 -4.97 2.88 16.02
N GLY A 150 -4.97 3.60 14.89
CA GLY A 150 -5.84 3.31 13.76
C GLY A 150 -5.57 1.97 13.10
N ARG A 151 -4.30 1.62 12.92
CA ARG A 151 -3.88 0.34 12.32
C ARG A 151 -4.05 -0.86 13.24
N GLN A 152 -4.01 -0.64 14.55
CA GLN A 152 -4.21 -1.68 15.58
C GLN A 152 -5.66 -1.75 16.08
N ARG A 153 -6.56 -1.03 15.44
CA ARG A 153 -7.95 -0.90 15.92
C ARG A 153 -8.72 -2.21 15.91
N PHE A 154 -8.44 -3.11 15.00
CA PHE A 154 -9.15 -4.36 14.79
C PHE A 154 -8.23 -5.56 14.92
N GLY A 155 -8.73 -6.64 15.50
CA GLY A 155 -8.02 -7.91 15.61
C GLY A 155 -6.71 -7.84 16.40
N ASP A 156 -5.86 -8.86 16.23
CA ASP A 156 -4.50 -8.92 16.78
C ASP A 156 -3.48 -8.40 15.73
N ALA A 157 -3.36 -7.08 15.64
CA ALA A 157 -2.43 -6.40 14.73
C ALA A 157 -1.16 -5.97 15.48
N THR A 158 0.00 -6.47 15.04
CA THR A 158 1.31 -6.09 15.58
C THR A 158 2.03 -5.15 14.60
N LEU A 159 2.46 -3.98 15.07
CA LEU A 159 3.32 -3.07 14.31
C LEU A 159 4.78 -3.33 14.67
N LEU A 160 5.57 -3.79 13.71
CA LEU A 160 7.00 -4.06 13.86
C LEU A 160 7.79 -2.86 13.34
N SER A 161 8.70 -2.34 14.15
CA SER A 161 9.53 -1.22 13.73
C SER A 161 10.49 -1.63 12.63
N ARG A 162 10.59 -0.81 11.59
CA ARG A 162 11.57 -1.01 10.52
C ARG A 162 13.02 -1.02 11.06
N THR A 163 13.29 -0.32 12.16
CA THR A 163 14.63 -0.22 12.76
C THR A 163 15.02 -1.46 13.56
N GLU A 164 14.08 -2.33 13.91
CA GLU A 164 14.34 -3.59 14.64
C GLU A 164 14.92 -4.70 13.75
N GLY A 165 14.94 -4.48 12.43
CA GLY A 165 15.51 -5.41 11.45
C GLY A 165 14.61 -6.60 11.12
N VAL A 166 15.22 -7.64 10.55
CA VAL A 166 14.50 -8.80 9.97
C VAL A 166 14.04 -9.82 11.01
N LYS A 167 14.77 -9.97 12.13
CA LYS A 167 14.53 -11.04 13.12
C LYS A 167 13.11 -11.04 13.71
N PRO A 168 12.55 -9.91 14.19
CA PRO A 168 11.18 -9.87 14.72
C PRO A 168 10.13 -10.28 13.69
N ILE A 169 10.33 -9.90 12.42
CA ILE A 169 9.41 -10.22 11.32
C ILE A 169 9.38 -11.73 11.05
N VAL A 170 10.57 -12.34 10.95
CA VAL A 170 10.69 -13.80 10.73
C VAL A 170 10.12 -14.58 11.91
N ARG A 171 10.35 -14.09 13.14
CA ARG A 171 9.77 -14.68 14.34
C ARG A 171 8.24 -14.65 14.29
N ALA A 172 7.64 -13.49 13.99
CA ALA A 172 6.19 -13.34 13.87
C ALA A 172 5.59 -14.31 12.82
N LEU A 173 6.24 -14.45 11.64
CA LEU A 173 5.83 -15.41 10.62
C LEU A 173 5.88 -16.87 11.14
N ARG A 174 6.95 -17.25 11.84
CA ARG A 174 7.10 -18.60 12.42
C ARG A 174 6.14 -18.89 13.56
N GLU A 175 5.67 -17.85 14.25
CA GLU A 175 4.60 -17.91 15.26
C GLU A 175 3.20 -17.96 14.63
N GLY A 176 3.09 -18.01 13.29
CA GLY A 176 1.81 -18.14 12.57
C GLY A 176 1.11 -16.82 12.26
N LYS A 177 1.72 -15.65 12.55
CA LYS A 177 1.16 -14.35 12.14
C LYS A 177 1.26 -14.18 10.63
N MET A 178 0.26 -13.53 10.05
CA MET A 178 0.33 -13.09 8.66
C MET A 178 1.16 -11.79 8.56
N LEU A 179 2.04 -11.66 7.58
CA LEU A 179 2.77 -10.41 7.34
C LEU A 179 2.08 -9.59 6.24
N TYR A 180 1.53 -8.42 6.57
CA TYR A 180 1.02 -7.44 5.60
C TYR A 180 2.20 -6.60 5.10
N LEU A 181 2.74 -6.92 3.93
CA LEU A 181 3.98 -6.36 3.40
C LEU A 181 3.72 -5.50 2.16
N LEU A 182 4.31 -4.29 2.16
CA LEU A 182 4.28 -3.32 1.07
C LEU A 182 5.69 -3.15 0.47
N PRO A 183 6.13 -4.04 -0.44
CA PRO A 183 7.55 -4.12 -0.85
C PRO A 183 7.92 -3.28 -2.06
N ASP A 184 7.02 -2.47 -2.58
CA ASP A 184 7.07 -1.83 -3.90
C ASP A 184 7.62 -0.39 -3.90
N MET A 185 8.26 0.05 -2.80
CA MET A 185 8.89 1.37 -2.71
C MET A 185 10.38 1.32 -3.05
N ASP A 186 10.91 2.41 -3.62
CA ASP A 186 12.36 2.59 -3.77
C ASP A 186 12.96 3.02 -2.41
N LEU A 187 13.69 2.12 -1.78
CA LEU A 187 14.31 2.32 -0.47
C LEU A 187 15.80 2.72 -0.56
N GLY A 188 16.30 2.96 -1.77
CA GLY A 188 17.71 3.26 -2.02
C GLY A 188 18.48 2.04 -2.56
N PRO A 189 19.80 2.17 -2.76
CA PRO A 189 20.59 1.13 -3.41
C PRO A 189 20.96 -0.05 -2.48
N THR A 190 20.83 0.13 -1.16
CA THR A 190 21.23 -0.89 -0.19
C THR A 190 20.34 -2.13 -0.31
N GLU A 191 20.96 -3.29 -0.55
CA GLU A 191 20.29 -4.57 -0.75
C GLU A 191 19.30 -4.61 -1.93
N ALA A 192 19.27 -3.58 -2.78
CA ALA A 192 18.42 -3.55 -3.96
C ALA A 192 19.07 -4.24 -5.16
N VAL A 193 18.24 -4.90 -5.96
CA VAL A 193 18.57 -5.37 -7.30
C VAL A 193 17.90 -4.47 -8.33
N PHE A 194 18.52 -4.29 -9.49
CA PHE A 194 17.92 -3.54 -10.59
C PHE A 194 17.17 -4.49 -11.51
N VAL A 195 15.85 -4.41 -11.46
CA VAL A 195 14.95 -5.24 -12.27
C VAL A 195 13.93 -4.36 -12.99
N PRO A 196 13.36 -4.80 -14.12
CA PRO A 196 12.40 -4.01 -14.87
C PRO A 196 11.15 -3.68 -14.04
N PHE A 197 10.70 -2.42 -14.14
CA PHE A 197 9.37 -1.98 -13.77
C PHE A 197 8.89 -1.04 -14.87
N TYR A 198 7.85 -1.42 -15.62
CA TYR A 198 7.44 -0.79 -16.88
C TYR A 198 8.61 -0.65 -17.87
N GLY A 199 9.45 -1.69 -17.99
CA GLY A 199 10.60 -1.70 -18.87
C GLY A 199 11.82 -0.88 -18.40
N VAL A 200 11.70 -0.14 -17.29
CA VAL A 200 12.77 0.70 -16.74
C VAL A 200 13.51 -0.06 -15.63
N PRO A 201 14.86 -0.21 -15.70
CA PRO A 201 15.63 -0.77 -14.60
C PRO A 201 15.40 0.02 -13.31
N THR A 202 14.86 -0.64 -12.29
CA THR A 202 14.36 0.02 -11.07
C THR A 202 14.89 -0.71 -9.84
N ALA A 203 15.44 0.03 -8.90
CA ALA A 203 15.92 -0.51 -7.64
C ALA A 203 14.75 -1.15 -6.86
N THR A 204 14.87 -2.42 -6.59
CA THR A 204 13.86 -3.23 -5.91
C THR A 204 14.54 -4.10 -4.86
N VAL A 205 14.16 -3.90 -3.59
CA VAL A 205 14.65 -4.75 -2.50
C VAL A 205 13.85 -6.06 -2.53
N PRO A 206 14.49 -7.25 -2.63
CA PRO A 206 13.80 -8.53 -2.70
C PRO A 206 13.27 -8.96 -1.33
N SER A 207 12.60 -8.04 -0.61
CA SER A 207 12.09 -8.28 0.75
C SER A 207 10.94 -9.27 0.76
N LEU A 208 10.10 -9.30 -0.29
CA LEU A 208 8.98 -10.23 -0.41
C LEU A 208 9.46 -11.69 -0.43
N SER A 209 10.37 -12.02 -1.34
CA SER A 209 10.94 -13.38 -1.44
C SER A 209 11.78 -13.73 -0.21
N ARG A 210 12.53 -12.76 0.34
CA ARG A 210 13.32 -12.96 1.55
C ARG A 210 12.45 -13.37 2.75
N PHE A 211 11.38 -12.64 3.03
CA PHE A 211 10.47 -12.96 4.14
C PHE A 211 9.70 -14.26 3.89
N ALA A 212 9.25 -14.49 2.67
CA ALA A 212 8.60 -15.74 2.31
C ALA A 212 9.53 -16.95 2.53
N LYS A 213 10.80 -16.87 2.09
CA LYS A 213 11.79 -17.92 2.27
C LYS A 213 12.13 -18.16 3.75
N LEU A 214 12.43 -17.10 4.51
CA LEU A 214 12.82 -17.22 5.93
C LEU A 214 11.66 -17.65 6.83
N GLY A 215 10.43 -17.29 6.46
CA GLY A 215 9.21 -17.66 7.18
C GLY A 215 8.58 -18.96 6.71
N HIS A 216 9.11 -19.62 5.67
CA HIS A 216 8.46 -20.74 4.97
C HIS A 216 7.00 -20.41 4.61
N ALA A 217 6.79 -19.20 4.14
CA ALA A 217 5.47 -18.63 3.93
C ALA A 217 5.09 -18.64 2.44
N ARG A 218 3.81 -18.92 2.16
CA ARG A 218 3.24 -18.64 0.83
C ARG A 218 3.03 -17.14 0.66
N VAL A 219 3.14 -16.66 -0.57
CA VAL A 219 2.86 -15.27 -0.92
C VAL A 219 1.46 -15.16 -1.50
N VAL A 220 0.63 -14.33 -0.87
CA VAL A 220 -0.77 -14.11 -1.28
C VAL A 220 -0.95 -12.63 -1.61
N PRO A 221 -1.25 -12.26 -2.87
CA PRO A 221 -1.52 -10.87 -3.20
C PRO A 221 -2.86 -10.41 -2.63
N VAL A 222 -2.82 -9.24 -1.97
CA VAL A 222 -3.99 -8.59 -1.36
C VAL A 222 -4.07 -7.17 -1.91
N VAL A 223 -4.91 -6.97 -2.90
CA VAL A 223 -5.02 -5.71 -3.64
C VAL A 223 -6.28 -4.98 -3.22
N THR A 224 -6.13 -3.75 -2.73
CA THR A 224 -7.25 -2.96 -2.21
C THR A 224 -7.64 -1.86 -3.19
N ARG A 225 -8.89 -1.87 -3.61
CA ARG A 225 -9.52 -0.89 -4.50
C ARG A 225 -10.49 -0.01 -3.73
N LEU A 226 -10.38 1.31 -3.91
CA LEU A 226 -11.39 2.26 -3.47
C LEU A 226 -12.57 2.21 -4.45
N THR A 227 -13.78 2.09 -3.93
CA THR A 227 -15.05 1.95 -4.67
C THR A 227 -16.10 2.92 -4.16
N ASP A 228 -17.24 3.05 -4.80
CA ASP A 228 -18.30 3.96 -4.39
C ASP A 228 -18.91 3.61 -3.02
N PHE A 229 -18.94 2.33 -2.64
CA PHE A 229 -19.47 1.89 -1.34
C PHE A 229 -18.43 1.94 -0.20
N GLY A 230 -17.15 2.00 -0.51
CA GLY A 230 -16.06 1.92 0.45
C GLY A 230 -14.80 1.33 -0.19
N TYR A 231 -14.42 0.12 0.20
CA TYR A 231 -13.26 -0.58 -0.36
C TYR A 231 -13.56 -2.05 -0.65
N GLU A 232 -13.01 -2.52 -1.74
CA GLU A 232 -12.90 -3.94 -2.06
C GLU A 232 -11.45 -4.39 -1.87
N VAL A 233 -11.28 -5.47 -1.13
CA VAL A 233 -9.99 -6.13 -0.89
C VAL A 233 -10.00 -7.44 -1.64
N LYS A 234 -9.36 -7.47 -2.79
CA LYS A 234 -9.27 -8.67 -3.62
C LYS A 234 -8.08 -9.51 -3.20
N VAL A 235 -8.35 -10.70 -2.68
CA VAL A 235 -7.35 -11.73 -2.41
C VAL A 235 -7.17 -12.53 -3.68
N HIS A 236 -5.99 -12.46 -4.28
CA HIS A 236 -5.64 -13.29 -5.44
C HIS A 236 -5.09 -14.63 -4.97
N PRO A 237 -5.12 -15.67 -5.82
CA PRO A 237 -4.50 -16.95 -5.48
C PRO A 237 -3.03 -16.81 -5.09
N ALA A 238 -2.60 -17.62 -4.12
CA ALA A 238 -1.20 -17.68 -3.72
C ALA A 238 -0.31 -17.95 -4.94
N TRP A 239 0.86 -17.30 -4.99
CA TRP A 239 1.78 -17.51 -6.09
C TRP A 239 2.40 -18.90 -6.00
N PRO A 240 2.22 -19.76 -7.01
CA PRO A 240 2.90 -21.04 -7.05
C PRO A 240 4.40 -20.82 -7.25
N ASP A 241 5.22 -21.75 -6.75
CA ASP A 241 6.68 -21.80 -6.93
C ASP A 241 7.43 -20.49 -6.58
N TYR A 242 6.88 -19.74 -5.62
CA TYR A 242 7.46 -18.50 -5.11
C TYR A 242 7.65 -18.59 -3.58
N PRO A 243 8.84 -18.24 -3.03
CA PRO A 243 10.01 -17.72 -3.74
C PRO A 243 10.85 -18.83 -4.41
N SER A 244 11.56 -18.45 -5.45
CA SER A 244 12.54 -19.31 -6.12
C SER A 244 13.92 -19.30 -5.41
N ALA A 245 14.93 -19.92 -6.03
CA ALA A 245 16.31 -19.82 -5.56
C ALA A 245 16.96 -18.47 -5.92
N ASP A 246 16.46 -17.78 -6.96
CA ASP A 246 17.00 -16.53 -7.50
C ASP A 246 16.18 -15.32 -7.02
N ALA A 247 16.73 -14.58 -6.06
CA ALA A 247 16.09 -13.38 -5.52
C ALA A 247 15.91 -12.25 -6.55
N THR A 248 16.74 -12.21 -7.60
CA THR A 248 16.63 -11.21 -8.67
C THR A 248 15.45 -11.55 -9.59
N ALA A 249 15.31 -12.82 -9.96
CA ALA A 249 14.17 -13.31 -10.72
C ALA A 249 12.86 -13.12 -9.94
N ASP A 250 12.86 -13.37 -8.63
CA ASP A 250 11.72 -13.14 -7.74
C ASP A 250 11.32 -11.66 -7.69
N ALA A 251 12.28 -10.75 -7.61
CA ALA A 251 12.01 -9.30 -7.63
C ALA A 251 11.46 -8.84 -8.99
N ALA A 252 11.96 -9.40 -10.09
CA ALA A 252 11.44 -9.12 -11.43
C ALA A 252 9.99 -9.61 -11.60
N LEU A 253 9.71 -10.84 -11.14
CA LEU A 253 8.35 -11.42 -11.16
C LEU A 253 7.38 -10.58 -10.29
N MET A 254 7.83 -10.15 -9.10
CA MET A 254 7.04 -9.26 -8.25
C MET A 254 6.67 -7.97 -8.97
N ASN A 255 7.64 -7.30 -9.61
CA ASN A 255 7.38 -6.08 -10.37
C ASN A 255 6.43 -6.32 -11.56
N GLN A 256 6.61 -7.43 -12.30
CA GLN A 256 5.74 -7.79 -13.42
C GLN A 256 4.28 -7.99 -12.96
N ARG A 257 4.06 -8.72 -11.87
CA ARG A 257 2.70 -8.92 -11.32
C ARG A 257 2.11 -7.63 -10.76
N LEU A 258 2.95 -6.80 -10.12
CA LEU A 258 2.55 -5.47 -9.65
C LEU A 258 2.02 -4.60 -10.80
N GLN A 259 2.69 -4.59 -11.96
CA GLN A 259 2.23 -3.85 -13.15
C GLN A 259 0.82 -4.30 -13.56
N GLY A 260 0.55 -5.61 -13.59
CA GLY A 260 -0.78 -6.11 -13.91
C GLY A 260 -1.87 -5.58 -12.96
N TYR A 261 -1.59 -5.52 -11.66
CA TYR A 261 -2.54 -4.94 -10.69
C TYR A 261 -2.70 -3.43 -10.84
N ILE A 262 -1.61 -2.72 -11.18
CA ILE A 262 -1.66 -1.27 -11.42
C ILE A 262 -2.49 -0.97 -12.68
N ASP A 263 -2.30 -1.74 -13.75
CA ASP A 263 -2.98 -1.51 -15.03
C ASP A 263 -4.52 -1.70 -14.93
N GLU A 264 -5.01 -2.47 -13.93
CA GLU A 264 -6.45 -2.57 -13.63
C GLU A 264 -7.04 -1.29 -13.00
N MET A 265 -6.23 -0.46 -12.30
CA MET A 265 -6.68 0.75 -11.59
C MET A 265 -5.53 1.76 -11.42
N PRO A 266 -4.94 2.25 -12.52
CA PRO A 266 -3.71 3.04 -12.48
C PRO A 266 -3.84 4.35 -11.71
N GLU A 267 -5.04 4.94 -11.60
CA GLU A 267 -5.28 6.15 -10.82
C GLU A 267 -5.20 5.92 -9.30
N GLN A 268 -5.21 4.69 -8.80
CA GLN A 268 -5.18 4.40 -7.36
C GLN A 268 -3.80 4.00 -6.84
N TYR A 269 -2.80 3.83 -7.72
CA TYR A 269 -1.43 3.52 -7.30
C TYR A 269 -0.68 4.77 -6.81
N TYR A 270 0.31 4.58 -5.92
CA TYR A 270 1.02 5.66 -5.22
C TYR A 270 2.06 6.37 -6.09
N TRP A 271 1.64 6.94 -7.25
CA TRP A 271 2.52 7.62 -8.21
C TRP A 271 3.25 8.85 -7.68
N VAL A 272 2.87 9.39 -6.53
CA VAL A 272 3.53 10.55 -5.90
C VAL A 272 4.84 10.20 -5.17
N HIS A 273 5.19 8.91 -5.09
CA HIS A 273 6.50 8.42 -4.65
C HIS A 273 7.48 8.39 -5.81
N LYS A 274 8.76 8.72 -5.56
CA LYS A 274 9.84 8.64 -6.56
C LYS A 274 10.27 7.18 -6.77
N ARG A 275 9.46 6.39 -7.49
CA ARG A 275 9.67 4.93 -7.68
C ARG A 275 10.94 4.59 -8.46
N PHE A 276 11.39 5.50 -9.32
CA PHE A 276 12.59 5.34 -10.16
C PHE A 276 13.76 6.22 -9.69
N LYS A 277 13.82 6.54 -8.39
CA LYS A 277 14.80 7.47 -7.80
C LYS A 277 16.22 6.94 -7.89
N THR A 278 16.40 5.68 -7.50
CA THR A 278 17.71 5.02 -7.49
C THR A 278 17.98 4.43 -8.86
N ARG A 279 19.07 4.90 -9.49
CA ARG A 279 19.44 4.48 -10.82
C ARG A 279 20.65 3.54 -10.78
N PRO A 280 20.81 2.65 -11.79
CA PRO A 280 22.06 1.94 -12.00
C PRO A 280 23.26 2.89 -12.04
N PRO A 281 24.46 2.44 -11.63
CA PRO A 281 25.66 3.26 -11.68
C PRO A 281 25.90 3.88 -13.07
N GLY A 282 26.14 5.18 -13.13
CA GLY A 282 26.37 5.92 -14.37
C GLY A 282 25.12 6.44 -15.08
N GLU A 283 23.93 6.05 -14.65
CA GLU A 283 22.69 6.56 -15.24
C GLU A 283 22.18 7.83 -14.56
N ALA A 284 21.65 8.77 -15.37
CA ALA A 284 21.12 10.03 -14.87
C ALA A 284 19.80 9.86 -14.08
N SER A 285 19.56 10.78 -13.13
CA SER A 285 18.28 10.85 -12.39
C SER A 285 17.14 11.30 -13.31
N PHE A 286 15.95 10.73 -13.11
CA PHE A 286 14.73 11.18 -13.78
C PHE A 286 14.04 12.37 -13.10
N TYR A 287 14.38 12.70 -11.84
CA TYR A 287 13.67 13.70 -11.02
C TYR A 287 14.43 14.98 -10.80
#